data_b6f094098805a1363f2a9c83762e6744
#
_entry.id   b6f094098805a1363f2a9c83762e6744
#
_cell.length_a   1.000
_cell.length_b   1.000
_cell.length_c   1.000
_cell.angle_alpha   90.00
_cell.angle_beta   90.00
_cell.angle_gamma   90.00
#
_symmetry.space_group_name_H-M   'P 1'
#
loop_
_entity.id
_entity.type
_entity.pdbx_description
1 polymer ?
#
loop_
_entity_poly.entity_id
_entity_poly.type
_entity_poly.pdbx_seq_one_letter_code
_entity_poly.pdbx_strand_id
1 'polypeptide(L)'
;MIYVGKNNKAKGLKECFVGVNNIAKKATVFVGDENNKARKVFPIVAPTTYVDFEWTVTVAAGNPTWEVRFDDGTYTSESGTHTSSGRSVVVTVYGEGNPSINGATIFYGNDYHEMAIVGHEASGIVPDGYDTARISVVVSA
;
A
#
# COMPACT_ATOMS: atom_id res chain seq x y z
N MET A 1 6.99 4.04 -24.92
CA MET A 1 7.29 4.50 -26.30
C MET A 1 7.38 6.02 -26.25
N ILE A 2 8.53 6.58 -26.57
CA ILE A 2 8.74 8.03 -26.61
C ILE A 2 8.46 8.47 -28.05
N TYR A 3 7.45 9.33 -28.23
CA TYR A 3 7.28 10.01 -29.51
C TYR A 3 7.97 11.35 -29.44
N VAL A 4 9.06 11.51 -30.18
CA VAL A 4 9.63 12.83 -30.42
C VAL A 4 8.84 13.44 -31.57
N GLY A 5 8.16 14.55 -31.30
CA GLY A 5 7.33 15.20 -32.29
C GLY A 5 8.14 15.69 -33.48
N LYS A 6 7.72 15.30 -34.67
CA LYS A 6 8.12 15.91 -35.93
C LYS A 6 7.04 16.95 -36.26
N ASN A 7 7.41 18.19 -36.50
CA ASN A 7 6.49 19.31 -36.76
C ASN A 7 5.67 19.78 -35.55
N ASN A 8 6.33 19.97 -34.39
CA ASN A 8 5.74 20.59 -33.19
C ASN A 8 4.45 19.94 -32.65
N LYS A 9 4.18 18.69 -33.00
CA LYS A 9 3.07 17.92 -32.45
C LYS A 9 3.57 16.70 -31.71
N ALA A 10 3.58 16.75 -30.38
CA ALA A 10 3.82 15.58 -29.54
C ALA A 10 2.56 14.72 -29.47
N LYS A 11 2.60 13.50 -29.97
CA LYS A 11 1.55 12.52 -29.78
C LYS A 11 1.97 11.52 -28.70
N GLY A 12 1.25 11.52 -27.60
CA GLY A 12 1.03 10.42 -26.68
C GLY A 12 2.26 9.71 -26.10
N LEU A 13 2.96 10.34 -25.18
CA LEU A 13 3.90 9.65 -24.27
C LEU A 13 3.12 8.90 -23.20
N LYS A 14 3.22 7.57 -23.18
CA LYS A 14 2.62 6.78 -22.10
C LYS A 14 3.59 6.53 -20.93
N GLU A 15 4.87 6.31 -21.20
CA GLU A 15 5.89 6.10 -20.15
C GLU A 15 7.30 6.41 -20.68
N CYS A 16 8.17 6.96 -19.83
CA CYS A 16 9.57 7.17 -20.13
C CYS A 16 10.44 6.57 -19.03
N PHE A 17 11.38 5.71 -19.42
CA PHE A 17 12.36 5.12 -18.50
C PHE A 17 13.76 5.51 -18.93
N VAL A 18 14.59 5.89 -17.99
CA VAL A 18 16.02 6.13 -18.19
C VAL A 18 16.79 5.05 -17.43
N GLY A 19 17.64 4.33 -18.14
CA GLY A 19 18.56 3.36 -17.53
C GLY A 19 19.69 4.07 -16.78
N VAL A 20 19.81 3.83 -15.48
CA VAL A 20 20.97 4.24 -14.68
C VAL A 20 21.49 3.01 -13.95
N ASN A 21 22.74 2.63 -14.23
CA ASN A 21 23.39 1.45 -13.64
C ASN A 21 22.59 0.14 -13.83
N ASN A 22 22.10 -0.10 -15.05
CA ASN A 22 21.27 -1.26 -15.42
C ASN A 22 19.91 -1.35 -14.72
N ILE A 23 19.47 -0.28 -14.08
CA ILE A 23 18.14 -0.19 -13.47
C ILE A 23 17.31 0.82 -14.24
N ALA A 24 16.13 0.40 -14.72
CA ALA A 24 15.18 1.31 -15.36
C ALA A 24 14.57 2.24 -14.31
N LYS A 25 14.89 3.53 -14.35
CA LYS A 25 14.29 4.55 -13.51
C LYS A 25 13.27 5.34 -14.30
N LYS A 26 12.12 5.56 -13.72
CA LYS A 26 11.07 6.40 -14.27
C LYS A 26 11.54 7.84 -14.34
N ALA A 27 11.45 8.46 -15.51
CA ALA A 27 11.91 9.83 -15.74
C ALA A 27 10.73 10.80 -15.83
N THR A 28 10.92 12.01 -15.31
CA THR A 28 9.98 13.12 -15.54
C THR A 28 10.29 13.71 -16.91
N VAL A 29 9.29 13.76 -17.79
CA VAL A 29 9.46 14.30 -19.14
C VAL A 29 8.89 15.71 -19.21
N PHE A 30 9.72 16.63 -19.68
CA PHE A 30 9.31 18.00 -19.98
C PHE A 30 9.24 18.16 -21.50
N VAL A 31 8.15 18.73 -21.99
CA VAL A 31 8.01 19.09 -23.40
C VAL A 31 7.97 20.61 -23.50
N GLY A 32 8.81 21.19 -24.34
CA GLY A 32 8.75 22.61 -24.68
C GLY A 32 7.48 22.91 -25.44
N ASP A 33 6.73 23.96 -25.02
CA ASP A 33 5.62 24.51 -25.78
C ASP A 33 6.11 25.55 -26.80
N GLU A 34 5.19 26.03 -27.61
CA GLU A 34 5.45 27.06 -28.64
C GLU A 34 5.96 28.42 -28.09
N ASN A 35 5.93 28.60 -26.76
CA ASN A 35 6.44 29.76 -26.04
C ASN A 35 7.79 29.47 -25.33
N ASN A 36 8.50 28.39 -25.70
CA ASN A 36 9.73 27.94 -25.07
C ASN A 36 9.64 27.67 -23.56
N LYS A 37 8.45 27.41 -23.05
CA LYS A 37 8.24 27.00 -21.65
C LYS A 37 8.19 25.49 -21.56
N ALA A 38 9.03 24.92 -20.69
CA ALA A 38 8.97 23.49 -20.39
C ALA A 38 7.69 23.21 -19.58
N ARG A 39 6.79 22.42 -20.15
CA ARG A 39 5.64 21.88 -19.42
C ARG A 39 5.97 20.50 -18.88
N LYS A 40 5.76 20.32 -17.59
CA LYS A 40 5.80 19.01 -16.96
C LYS A 40 4.60 18.18 -17.48
N VAL A 41 4.88 17.17 -18.29
CA VAL A 41 3.82 16.39 -18.94
C VAL A 41 3.31 15.27 -18.07
N PHE A 42 4.13 14.82 -17.10
CA PHE A 42 3.72 13.82 -16.10
C PHE A 42 4.38 14.02 -14.74
N PRO A 43 3.62 14.11 -13.64
CA PRO A 43 4.02 13.47 -12.43
C PRO A 43 3.54 12.01 -12.51
N ILE A 44 4.34 11.11 -13.02
CA ILE A 44 4.05 9.71 -12.79
C ILE A 44 4.57 9.44 -11.38
N VAL A 45 3.70 9.55 -10.40
CA VAL A 45 3.88 8.83 -9.15
C VAL A 45 3.83 7.37 -9.59
N ALA A 46 4.99 6.70 -9.60
CA ALA A 46 5.00 5.25 -9.78
C ALA A 46 4.06 4.70 -8.71
N PRO A 47 3.10 3.82 -9.03
CA PRO A 47 2.35 3.15 -8.00
C PRO A 47 3.38 2.53 -7.05
N THR A 48 3.29 2.85 -5.77
CA THR A 48 4.11 2.23 -4.75
C THR A 48 3.81 0.74 -4.81
N THR A 49 4.78 -0.04 -5.23
CA THR A 49 4.64 -1.49 -5.36
C THR A 49 4.79 -2.20 -4.02
N TYR A 50 5.25 -1.48 -3.00
CA TYR A 50 5.49 -2.01 -1.65
C TYR A 50 4.84 -1.13 -0.62
N VAL A 51 4.36 -1.75 0.47
CA VAL A 51 3.84 -1.07 1.65
C VAL A 51 4.57 -1.60 2.87
N ASP A 52 5.11 -0.69 3.68
CA ASP A 52 5.68 -0.98 4.97
C ASP A 52 4.55 -0.98 6.02
N PHE A 53 4.18 -2.16 6.47
CA PHE A 53 3.19 -2.35 7.50
C PHE A 53 3.84 -2.43 8.89
N GLU A 54 3.25 -1.74 9.85
CA GLU A 54 3.48 -1.89 11.27
C GLU A 54 2.16 -2.29 11.92
N TRP A 55 2.13 -3.34 12.74
CA TRP A 55 0.89 -3.75 13.38
C TRP A 55 1.08 -4.07 14.85
N THR A 56 0.03 -3.80 15.60
CA THR A 56 -0.11 -4.18 17.00
C THR A 56 -1.45 -4.88 17.19
N VAL A 57 -1.41 -6.07 17.76
CA VAL A 57 -2.61 -6.79 18.20
C VAL A 57 -2.64 -6.80 19.71
N THR A 58 -3.72 -6.27 20.29
CA THR A 58 -3.95 -6.20 21.72
C THR A 58 -5.01 -7.21 22.14
N VAL A 59 -4.68 -8.08 23.08
CA VAL A 59 -5.64 -9.02 23.68
C VAL A 59 -6.33 -8.32 24.83
N ALA A 60 -7.64 -8.06 24.70
CA ALA A 60 -8.44 -7.40 25.71
C ALA A 60 -8.96 -8.37 26.79
N ALA A 61 -9.28 -9.61 26.41
CA ALA A 61 -9.75 -10.65 27.32
C ALA A 61 -9.50 -12.05 26.77
N GLY A 62 -9.39 -13.03 27.65
CA GLY A 62 -9.17 -14.43 27.30
C GLY A 62 -7.76 -14.68 26.76
N ASN A 63 -7.61 -15.77 26.02
CA ASN A 63 -6.37 -16.17 25.36
C ASN A 63 -6.63 -16.52 23.88
N PRO A 64 -7.11 -15.59 23.07
CA PRO A 64 -7.30 -15.85 21.64
C PRO A 64 -5.93 -16.05 20.95
N THR A 65 -5.92 -16.90 19.96
CA THR A 65 -4.83 -16.95 18.98
C THR A 65 -5.19 -16.06 17.81
N TRP A 66 -4.24 -15.43 17.20
CA TRP A 66 -4.47 -14.58 16.05
C TRP A 66 -3.35 -14.69 15.02
N GLU A 67 -3.65 -14.33 13.80
CA GLU A 67 -2.72 -14.32 12.68
C GLU A 67 -2.94 -13.05 11.84
N VAL A 68 -1.85 -12.44 11.42
CA VAL A 68 -1.85 -11.36 10.43
C VAL A 68 -1.29 -11.92 9.14
N ARG A 69 -2.02 -11.74 8.03
CA ARG A 69 -1.64 -12.21 6.70
C ARG A 69 -1.60 -11.07 5.72
N PHE A 70 -0.59 -11.07 4.86
CA PHE A 70 -0.37 -10.08 3.81
C PHE A 70 -0.56 -10.69 2.42
N ASP A 71 -0.80 -9.85 1.40
CA ASP A 71 -1.00 -10.28 0.01
C ASP A 71 0.18 -11.05 -0.58
N ASP A 72 1.40 -10.82 -0.10
CA ASP A 72 2.59 -11.55 -0.55
C ASP A 72 2.68 -12.99 0.00
N GLY A 73 1.68 -13.41 0.77
CA GLY A 73 1.61 -14.73 1.38
C GLY A 73 2.31 -14.83 2.73
N THR A 74 2.96 -13.78 3.20
CA THR A 74 3.56 -13.74 4.54
C THR A 74 2.48 -13.69 5.61
N TYR A 75 2.69 -14.43 6.69
CA TYR A 75 1.80 -14.42 7.85
C TYR A 75 2.60 -14.52 9.15
N THR A 76 2.04 -14.02 10.23
CA THR A 76 2.66 -14.01 11.56
C THR A 76 1.61 -13.94 12.67
N SER A 77 1.97 -14.47 13.84
CA SER A 77 1.17 -14.39 15.08
C SER A 77 1.79 -13.43 16.11
N GLU A 78 2.74 -12.61 15.69
CA GLU A 78 3.42 -11.64 16.54
C GLU A 78 3.19 -10.23 16.01
N SER A 79 3.12 -9.24 16.90
CA SER A 79 3.13 -7.82 16.51
C SER A 79 4.50 -7.44 15.96
N GLY A 80 4.54 -6.57 14.95
CA GLY A 80 5.81 -6.22 14.31
C GLY A 80 5.68 -5.36 13.07
N THR A 81 6.62 -5.55 12.17
CA THR A 81 6.70 -4.81 10.90
C THR A 81 6.98 -5.76 9.74
N HIS A 82 6.44 -5.46 8.57
CA HIS A 82 6.67 -6.21 7.34
C HIS A 82 6.52 -5.31 6.11
N THR A 83 7.43 -5.46 5.15
CA THR A 83 7.33 -4.82 3.84
C THR A 83 6.67 -5.79 2.87
N SER A 84 5.41 -5.53 2.53
CA SER A 84 4.63 -6.37 1.60
C SER A 84 4.70 -5.83 0.18
N SER A 85 4.77 -6.73 -0.80
CA SER A 85 4.58 -6.40 -2.22
C SER A 85 3.12 -6.15 -2.58
N GLY A 86 2.20 -6.49 -1.69
CA GLY A 86 0.76 -6.23 -1.81
C GLY A 86 0.31 -5.10 -0.91
N ARG A 87 -0.94 -4.75 -1.02
CA ARG A 87 -1.54 -3.60 -0.32
C ARG A 87 -2.62 -3.99 0.67
N SER A 88 -3.00 -5.26 0.71
CA SER A 88 -4.03 -5.78 1.61
C SER A 88 -3.42 -6.50 2.80
N VAL A 89 -4.14 -6.43 3.90
CA VAL A 89 -3.83 -7.14 5.13
C VAL A 89 -5.12 -7.72 5.72
N VAL A 90 -5.03 -8.92 6.24
CA VAL A 90 -6.12 -9.60 6.94
C VAL A 90 -5.62 -10.05 8.31
N VAL A 91 -6.40 -9.75 9.34
CA VAL A 91 -6.17 -10.24 10.69
C VAL A 91 -7.28 -11.21 11.03
N THR A 92 -6.92 -12.43 11.40
CA THR A 92 -7.87 -13.49 11.77
C THR A 92 -7.64 -13.87 13.24
N VAL A 93 -8.72 -14.03 13.99
CA VAL A 93 -8.68 -14.48 15.37
C VAL A 93 -9.25 -15.88 15.49
N TYR A 94 -8.58 -16.70 16.31
CA TYR A 94 -8.96 -18.08 16.58
C TYR A 94 -8.98 -18.35 18.07
N GLY A 95 -9.58 -19.45 18.50
CA GLY A 95 -9.51 -19.91 19.87
C GLY A 95 -10.76 -20.65 20.32
N GLU A 96 -10.69 -21.18 21.53
CA GLU A 96 -11.84 -21.73 22.23
C GLU A 96 -12.67 -20.59 22.84
N GLY A 97 -13.93 -20.81 23.02
CA GLY A 97 -14.87 -19.80 23.51
C GLY A 97 -15.60 -19.12 22.36
N ASN A 98 -15.54 -17.84 22.30
CA ASN A 98 -16.14 -17.04 21.23
C ASN A 98 -15.16 -15.93 20.81
N PRO A 99 -14.07 -16.29 20.07
CA PRO A 99 -13.06 -15.32 19.69
C PRO A 99 -13.68 -14.23 18.84
N SER A 100 -13.32 -12.99 19.10
CA SER A 100 -13.87 -11.83 18.40
C SER A 100 -12.83 -10.74 18.19
N ILE A 101 -13.05 -9.95 17.15
CA ILE A 101 -12.32 -8.71 16.89
C ILE A 101 -13.20 -7.58 17.41
N ASN A 102 -12.75 -6.89 18.47
CA ASN A 102 -13.50 -5.83 19.14
C ASN A 102 -13.29 -4.47 18.47
N GLY A 103 -12.23 -4.33 17.68
CA GLY A 103 -11.92 -3.16 16.91
C GLY A 103 -10.69 -3.39 16.03
N ALA A 104 -10.71 -2.85 14.85
CA ALA A 104 -9.60 -2.93 13.91
C ALA A 104 -9.51 -1.65 13.10
N THR A 105 -8.34 -1.03 13.13
CA THR A 105 -8.09 0.27 12.50
C THR A 105 -6.81 0.20 11.69
N ILE A 106 -6.81 0.81 10.51
CA ILE A 106 -5.65 1.00 9.66
C ILE A 106 -5.41 2.50 9.47
N PHE A 107 -4.16 2.92 9.64
CA PHE A 107 -3.70 4.30 9.46
C PHE A 107 -2.80 4.36 8.23
N TYR A 108 -3.10 5.27 7.33
CA TYR A 108 -2.22 5.64 6.22
C TYR A 108 -2.40 7.13 5.91
N GLY A 109 -1.33 7.77 5.46
CA GLY A 109 -1.32 9.22 5.40
C GLY A 109 -1.43 9.85 6.79
N ASN A 110 -2.40 10.74 6.98
CA ASN A 110 -2.69 11.41 8.27
C ASN A 110 -4.03 10.97 8.89
N ASP A 111 -4.69 10.00 8.30
CA ASP A 111 -6.03 9.58 8.67
C ASP A 111 -6.07 8.12 9.13
N TYR A 112 -7.03 7.82 9.99
CA TYR A 112 -7.36 6.46 10.36
C TYR A 112 -8.63 6.01 9.63
N HIS A 113 -8.68 4.72 9.34
CA HIS A 113 -9.82 4.08 8.70
C HIS A 113 -10.18 2.81 9.46
N GLU A 114 -11.46 2.55 9.61
CA GLU A 114 -11.90 1.27 10.16
C GLU A 114 -11.67 0.16 9.14
N MET A 115 -11.13 -0.95 9.61
CA MET A 115 -11.04 -2.16 8.80
C MET A 115 -12.41 -2.84 8.74
N ALA A 116 -12.71 -3.50 7.63
CA ALA A 116 -13.92 -4.28 7.49
C ALA A 116 -13.84 -5.54 8.37
N ILE A 117 -14.75 -5.69 9.34
CA ILE A 117 -14.81 -6.86 10.23
C ILE A 117 -15.96 -7.75 9.78
N VAL A 118 -15.64 -9.01 9.46
CA VAL A 118 -16.61 -10.05 9.08
C VAL A 118 -16.28 -11.33 9.85
N GLY A 119 -17.15 -11.69 10.78
CA GLY A 119 -16.93 -12.85 11.64
C GLY A 119 -15.67 -12.69 12.50
N HIS A 120 -14.69 -13.54 12.28
CA HIS A 120 -13.41 -13.57 12.98
C HIS A 120 -12.26 -12.90 12.20
N GLU A 121 -12.56 -12.18 11.16
CA GLU A 121 -11.58 -11.54 10.28
C GLU A 121 -11.78 -10.03 10.20
N ALA A 122 -10.66 -9.30 10.23
CA ALA A 122 -10.62 -7.88 9.89
C ALA A 122 -9.73 -7.69 8.67
N SER A 123 -10.20 -6.99 7.67
CA SER A 123 -9.47 -6.74 6.43
C SER A 123 -9.31 -5.25 6.16
N GLY A 124 -8.14 -4.89 5.64
CA GLY A 124 -7.82 -3.52 5.25
C GLY A 124 -7.02 -3.48 3.96
N ILE A 125 -7.16 -2.39 3.22
CA ILE A 125 -6.43 -2.12 1.99
C ILE A 125 -5.82 -0.73 2.08
N VAL A 126 -4.52 -0.62 1.76
CA VAL A 126 -3.82 0.66 1.63
C VAL A 126 -3.97 1.16 0.21
N PRO A 127 -4.58 2.33 -0.04
CA PRO A 127 -4.73 2.87 -1.39
C PRO A 127 -3.39 3.17 -2.06
N ASP A 128 -3.42 3.27 -3.38
CA ASP A 128 -2.26 3.73 -4.15
C ASP A 128 -1.86 5.15 -3.72
N GLY A 129 -0.55 5.37 -3.68
CA GLY A 129 0.03 6.64 -3.24
C GLY A 129 0.52 6.65 -1.79
N TYR A 130 0.19 5.63 -0.99
CA TYR A 130 0.73 5.44 0.35
C TYR A 130 1.67 4.23 0.36
N ASP A 131 2.81 4.37 1.00
CA ASP A 131 3.87 3.35 1.13
C ASP A 131 4.07 2.86 2.56
N THR A 132 3.32 3.41 3.50
CA THR A 132 3.34 3.03 4.91
C THR A 132 1.95 2.90 5.47
N ALA A 133 1.74 1.92 6.34
CA ALA A 133 0.49 1.75 7.06
C ALA A 133 0.73 1.21 8.47
N ARG A 134 -0.05 1.69 9.42
CA ARG A 134 -0.07 1.17 10.79
C ARG A 134 -1.42 0.55 11.09
N ILE A 135 -1.39 -0.64 11.68
CA ILE A 135 -2.61 -1.41 12.01
C ILE A 135 -2.69 -1.58 13.51
N SER A 136 -3.87 -1.36 14.06
CA SER A 136 -4.18 -1.62 15.46
C SER A 136 -5.44 -2.49 15.53
N VAL A 137 -5.33 -3.65 16.15
CA VAL A 137 -6.44 -4.60 16.30
C VAL A 137 -6.58 -4.98 17.76
N VAL A 138 -7.81 -5.03 18.24
CA VAL A 138 -8.17 -5.48 19.59
C VAL A 138 -8.98 -6.77 19.47
N VAL A 139 -8.51 -7.83 20.11
CA VAL A 139 -9.13 -9.16 20.07
C VAL A 139 -9.46 -9.66 21.48
N SER A 140 -10.42 -10.56 21.55
CA SER A 140 -10.80 -11.26 22.79
C SER A 140 -11.33 -12.67 22.50
N ALA A 141 -11.40 -13.51 23.52
CA ALA A 141 -12.05 -14.82 23.50
C ALA A 141 -12.79 -15.10 24.80
#